data_eb901435e327f92604b08f0e68d45f80
#
_entry.id   eb901435e327f92604b08f0e68d45f80
#
_cell.length_a   1.000
_cell.length_b   1.000
_cell.length_c   1.000
_cell.angle_alpha   90.00
_cell.angle_beta   90.00
_cell.angle_gamma   90.00
#
_symmetry.space_group_name_H-M   'P 1'
#
loop_
_entity.id
_entity.type
_entity.pdbx_description
1 polymer ?
#
loop_
_entity_poly.entity_id
_entity_poly.type
_entity_poly.pdbx_seq_one_letter_code
_entity_poly.pdbx_strand_id
1 'polypeptide(L)'
;GSLGQGFAVSVGMAMAGKMDEKAGKKSGRVYVLLGDGELQEGLVWEAAMAAAHYKLDNLCAIVDWNGLQIDGKNEDVMTVTPIDEKFKAFGFHVLMIDGHDFGQIFEAFDKAAACKGKPTVIIAKTNKGRGVSFMQDNPGWHGKAPKEDEAKQAVTELGGEW
;
A
#
# COMPACT_ATOMS: atom_id res chain seq x y z
N GLY A 1 10.34 2.83 12.72
CA GLY A 1 10.57 4.09 12.34
C GLY A 1 9.42 5.08 12.27
N SER A 2 8.93 5.33 11.09
CA SER A 2 7.96 6.42 10.82
C SER A 2 6.69 5.90 10.12
N LEU A 3 6.19 4.75 10.53
CA LEU A 3 4.94 4.19 9.99
C LEU A 3 3.78 5.18 10.15
N GLY A 4 2.90 5.23 9.16
CA GLY A 4 1.76 6.15 9.09
C GLY A 4 2.10 7.58 8.65
N GLN A 5 3.34 8.05 8.84
CA GLN A 5 3.74 9.42 8.52
C GLN A 5 3.67 9.71 7.02
N GLY A 6 4.12 8.77 6.19
CA GLY A 6 4.10 8.88 4.73
C GLY A 6 2.71 9.10 4.17
N PHE A 7 1.71 8.44 4.74
CA PHE A 7 0.32 8.61 4.32
C PHE A 7 -0.22 10.01 4.65
N ALA A 8 0.01 10.50 5.86
CA ALA A 8 -0.42 11.85 6.25
C ALA A 8 0.26 12.94 5.39
N VAL A 9 1.56 12.79 5.11
CA VAL A 9 2.28 13.68 4.18
C VAL A 9 1.68 13.63 2.78
N SER A 10 1.35 12.44 2.27
CA SER A 10 0.73 12.24 0.96
C SER A 10 -0.63 12.92 0.84
N VAL A 11 -1.42 12.93 1.91
CA VAL A 11 -2.69 13.68 1.98
C VAL A 11 -2.43 15.17 1.82
N GLY A 12 -1.43 15.74 2.53
CA GLY A 12 -1.03 17.14 2.38
C GLY A 12 -0.57 17.47 0.95
N MET A 13 0.23 16.59 0.33
CA MET A 13 0.65 16.74 -1.07
C MET A 13 -0.54 16.73 -2.04
N ALA A 14 -1.50 15.82 -1.84
CA ALA A 14 -2.70 15.76 -2.66
C ALA A 14 -3.58 17.00 -2.50
N MET A 15 -3.71 17.54 -1.28
CA MET A 15 -4.38 18.82 -1.02
C MET A 15 -3.72 19.96 -1.75
N ALA A 16 -2.40 20.08 -1.68
CA ALA A 16 -1.63 21.11 -2.39
C ALA A 16 -1.86 21.02 -3.91
N GLY A 17 -1.84 19.79 -4.46
CA GLY A 17 -2.17 19.55 -5.86
C GLY A 17 -3.57 20.03 -6.25
N LYS A 18 -4.58 19.80 -5.40
CA LYS A 18 -5.93 20.33 -5.63
C LYS A 18 -6.02 21.86 -5.57
N MET A 19 -5.21 22.50 -4.72
CA MET A 19 -5.11 23.96 -4.69
C MET A 19 -4.45 24.50 -5.97
N ASP A 20 -3.41 23.86 -6.46
CA ASP A 20 -2.76 24.23 -7.71
C ASP A 20 -3.70 24.10 -8.91
N GLU A 21 -4.48 22.99 -8.99
CA GLU A 21 -5.52 22.82 -10.03
C GLU A 21 -6.54 23.99 -10.03
N LYS A 22 -7.02 24.37 -8.84
CA LYS A 22 -7.94 25.52 -8.69
C LYS A 22 -7.29 26.84 -9.10
N ALA A 23 -5.98 26.97 -8.97
CA ALA A 23 -5.21 28.12 -9.42
C ALA A 23 -4.82 28.07 -10.91
N GLY A 24 -5.31 27.08 -11.67
CA GLY A 24 -5.02 26.90 -13.10
C GLY A 24 -3.63 26.33 -13.39
N LYS A 25 -2.93 25.78 -12.38
CA LYS A 25 -1.63 25.13 -12.55
C LYS A 25 -1.79 23.64 -12.83
N LYS A 26 -0.78 23.05 -13.45
CA LYS A 26 -0.70 21.58 -13.60
C LYS A 26 -0.44 20.95 -12.23
N SER A 27 -1.20 19.90 -11.93
CA SER A 27 -1.01 19.07 -10.75
C SER A 27 -0.89 17.60 -11.17
N GLY A 28 -0.20 16.82 -10.35
CA GLY A 28 -0.07 15.37 -10.53
C GLY A 28 -0.95 14.58 -9.57
N ARG A 29 -0.96 13.27 -9.77
CA ARG A 29 -1.54 12.33 -8.80
C ARG A 29 -0.49 11.96 -7.77
N VAL A 30 -0.93 11.71 -6.55
CA VAL A 30 -0.11 11.23 -5.44
C VAL A 30 -0.39 9.75 -5.22
N TYR A 31 0.66 8.96 -5.21
CA TYR A 31 0.60 7.53 -4.89
C TYR A 31 1.39 7.29 -3.61
N VAL A 32 0.85 6.44 -2.74
CA VAL A 32 1.49 6.09 -1.48
C VAL A 32 1.33 4.60 -1.21
N LEU A 33 2.43 3.94 -0.88
CA LEU A 33 2.45 2.52 -0.51
C LEU A 33 2.45 2.40 1.01
N LEU A 34 1.59 1.56 1.53
CA LEU A 34 1.42 1.23 2.94
C LEU A 34 1.61 -0.27 3.14
N GLY A 35 2.25 -0.67 4.22
CA GLY A 35 2.16 -2.04 4.71
C GLY A 35 0.85 -2.29 5.46
N ASP A 36 0.39 -3.52 5.49
CA ASP A 36 -0.81 -3.87 6.25
C ASP A 36 -0.62 -3.72 7.77
N GLY A 37 0.55 -4.09 8.30
CA GLY A 37 0.91 -3.82 9.70
C GLY A 37 0.96 -2.31 10.03
N GLU A 38 1.29 -1.46 9.07
CA GLU A 38 1.28 -0.01 9.20
C GLU A 38 -0.14 0.55 9.48
N LEU A 39 -1.18 -0.17 9.08
CA LEU A 39 -2.57 0.22 9.34
C LEU A 39 -2.97 0.15 10.83
N GLN A 40 -2.10 -0.32 11.69
CA GLN A 40 -2.26 -0.26 13.15
C GLN A 40 -2.00 1.15 13.69
N GLU A 41 -1.33 2.02 12.93
CA GLU A 41 -1.07 3.40 13.30
C GLU A 41 -2.34 4.26 13.19
N GLY A 42 -2.69 4.99 14.28
CA GLY A 42 -3.86 5.87 14.31
C GLY A 42 -3.81 6.96 13.26
N LEU A 43 -2.63 7.49 12.97
CA LEU A 43 -2.40 8.54 11.98
C LEU A 43 -2.86 8.15 10.57
N VAL A 44 -2.82 6.86 10.21
CA VAL A 44 -3.36 6.36 8.94
C VAL A 44 -4.86 6.66 8.83
N TRP A 45 -5.61 6.40 9.89
CA TRP A 45 -7.07 6.61 9.90
C TRP A 45 -7.46 8.08 10.01
N GLU A 46 -6.70 8.87 10.74
CA GLU A 46 -6.86 10.33 10.77
C GLU A 46 -6.64 10.92 9.38
N ALA A 47 -5.58 10.50 8.69
CA ALA A 47 -5.28 10.91 7.32
C ALA A 47 -6.35 10.42 6.33
N ALA A 48 -6.85 9.18 6.48
CA ALA A 48 -7.93 8.65 5.65
C ALA A 48 -9.21 9.48 5.79
N MET A 49 -9.58 9.87 7.00
CA MET A 49 -10.73 10.73 7.25
C MET A 49 -10.56 12.09 6.54
N ALA A 50 -9.39 12.71 6.64
CA ALA A 50 -9.09 13.97 5.98
C ALA A 50 -9.13 13.82 4.43
N ALA A 51 -8.52 12.77 3.89
CA ALA A 51 -8.51 12.51 2.44
C ALA A 51 -9.92 12.40 1.85
N ALA A 52 -10.80 11.68 2.54
CA ALA A 52 -12.19 11.53 2.12
C ALA A 52 -12.98 12.82 2.26
N HIS A 53 -12.82 13.55 3.39
CA HIS A 53 -13.48 14.83 3.63
C HIS A 53 -13.16 15.85 2.53
N TYR A 54 -11.90 15.97 2.16
CA TYR A 54 -11.45 16.90 1.11
C TYR A 54 -11.60 16.34 -0.31
N LYS A 55 -12.17 15.14 -0.46
CA LYS A 55 -12.45 14.50 -1.76
C LYS A 55 -11.21 14.44 -2.66
N LEU A 56 -10.10 13.99 -2.09
CA LEU A 56 -8.80 13.97 -2.77
C LEU A 56 -8.74 12.84 -3.82
N ASP A 57 -9.43 13.02 -4.95
CA ASP A 57 -9.46 12.05 -6.04
C ASP A 57 -8.15 11.97 -6.84
N ASN A 58 -7.18 12.81 -6.51
CA ASN A 58 -5.79 12.74 -6.96
C ASN A 58 -4.89 11.93 -6.01
N LEU A 59 -5.42 11.33 -4.94
CA LEU A 59 -4.71 10.44 -4.03
C LEU A 59 -5.08 8.98 -4.30
N CYS A 60 -4.07 8.13 -4.47
CA CYS A 60 -4.20 6.68 -4.55
C CYS A 60 -3.28 6.02 -3.53
N ALA A 61 -3.84 5.41 -2.51
CA ALA A 61 -3.11 4.56 -1.58
C ALA A 61 -3.06 3.13 -2.10
N ILE A 62 -1.95 2.44 -1.87
CA ILE A 62 -1.78 1.02 -2.14
C ILE A 62 -1.43 0.35 -0.80
N VAL A 63 -2.15 -0.69 -0.43
CA VAL A 63 -1.85 -1.49 0.75
C VAL A 63 -1.25 -2.81 0.30
N ASP A 64 0.01 -3.04 0.65
CA ASP A 64 0.64 -4.36 0.54
C ASP A 64 0.10 -5.25 1.67
N TRP A 65 -0.94 -6.03 1.33
CA TRP A 65 -1.59 -6.91 2.28
C TRP A 65 -0.97 -8.31 2.23
N ASN A 66 0.18 -8.48 2.87
CA ASN A 66 0.88 -9.76 2.96
C ASN A 66 0.57 -10.55 4.24
N GLY A 67 -0.12 -9.96 5.22
CA GLY A 67 -0.53 -10.60 6.47
C GLY A 67 0.55 -10.69 7.53
N LEU A 68 1.75 -10.11 7.28
CA LEU A 68 2.90 -10.25 8.15
C LEU A 68 3.47 -8.90 8.59
N GLN A 69 3.94 -8.86 9.81
CA GLN A 69 4.73 -7.77 10.39
C GLN A 69 5.96 -8.32 11.11
N ILE A 70 6.78 -7.45 11.75
CA ILE A 70 8.05 -7.82 12.41
C ILE A 70 7.88 -9.00 13.37
N ASP A 71 6.85 -8.96 14.21
CA ASP A 71 6.64 -9.90 15.31
C ASP A 71 5.82 -11.14 14.93
N GLY A 72 5.38 -11.25 13.69
CA GLY A 72 4.62 -12.40 13.21
C GLY A 72 3.44 -12.04 12.30
N LYS A 73 2.40 -12.85 12.35
CA LYS A 73 1.18 -12.58 11.57
C LYS A 73 0.37 -11.44 12.20
N ASN A 74 -0.21 -10.59 11.35
CA ASN A 74 -1.05 -9.50 11.82
C ASN A 74 -2.25 -10.00 12.65
N GLU A 75 -2.80 -11.16 12.34
CA GLU A 75 -3.91 -11.76 13.09
C GLU A 75 -3.55 -12.15 14.53
N ASP A 76 -2.29 -12.50 14.75
CA ASP A 76 -1.78 -12.92 16.07
C ASP A 76 -1.26 -11.72 16.89
N VAL A 77 -0.71 -10.69 16.22
CA VAL A 77 -0.10 -9.53 16.90
C VAL A 77 -1.15 -8.45 17.15
N MET A 78 -1.74 -7.92 16.09
CA MET A 78 -2.82 -6.92 16.15
C MET A 78 -3.58 -6.93 14.82
N THR A 79 -4.78 -7.48 14.81
CA THR A 79 -5.55 -7.66 13.58
C THR A 79 -5.95 -6.33 12.92
N VAL A 80 -5.71 -6.21 11.62
CA VAL A 80 -6.04 -5.03 10.82
C VAL A 80 -7.30 -5.22 9.97
N THR A 81 -7.75 -6.47 9.83
CA THR A 81 -8.95 -6.79 9.03
C THR A 81 -10.24 -6.40 9.75
N PRO A 82 -11.35 -6.17 9.02
CA PRO A 82 -11.45 -6.10 7.56
C PRO A 82 -10.92 -4.76 7.00
N ILE A 83 -9.90 -4.81 6.14
CA ILE A 83 -9.23 -3.59 5.64
C ILE A 83 -10.14 -2.83 4.67
N ASP A 84 -10.77 -3.56 3.76
CA ASP A 84 -11.64 -3.00 2.72
C ASP A 84 -12.87 -2.30 3.31
N GLU A 85 -13.51 -2.89 4.30
CA GLU A 85 -14.68 -2.29 4.96
C GLU A 85 -14.32 -1.02 5.72
N LYS A 86 -13.16 -1.01 6.38
CA LYS A 86 -12.65 0.18 7.07
C LYS A 86 -12.46 1.34 6.11
N PHE A 87 -11.74 1.15 4.99
CA PHE A 87 -11.57 2.22 4.00
C PHE A 87 -12.88 2.60 3.31
N LYS A 88 -13.79 1.66 3.06
CA LYS A 88 -15.15 1.97 2.56
C LYS A 88 -15.92 2.87 3.53
N ALA A 89 -15.84 2.57 4.83
CA ALA A 89 -16.50 3.38 5.88
C ALA A 89 -15.92 4.80 5.95
N PHE A 90 -14.63 4.99 5.67
CA PHE A 90 -14.02 6.31 5.53
C PHE A 90 -14.36 7.02 4.21
N GLY A 91 -15.04 6.36 3.26
CA GLY A 91 -15.49 6.99 2.00
C GLY A 91 -14.53 6.84 0.82
N PHE A 92 -13.59 5.91 0.89
CA PHE A 92 -12.68 5.61 -0.23
C PHE A 92 -13.37 4.81 -1.34
N HIS A 93 -12.89 4.95 -2.56
CA HIS A 93 -13.05 3.98 -3.62
C HIS A 93 -12.06 2.84 -3.37
N VAL A 94 -12.57 1.63 -3.11
CA VAL A 94 -11.77 0.48 -2.70
C VAL A 94 -11.68 -0.53 -3.83
N LEU A 95 -10.48 -0.93 -4.18
CA LEU A 95 -10.17 -1.97 -5.16
C LEU A 95 -9.36 -3.07 -4.48
N MET A 96 -9.79 -4.32 -4.63
CA MET A 96 -9.05 -5.48 -4.13
C MET A 96 -8.49 -6.26 -5.32
N ILE A 97 -7.21 -6.60 -5.26
CA ILE A 97 -6.50 -7.28 -6.35
C ILE A 97 -5.57 -8.38 -5.83
N ASP A 98 -5.21 -9.30 -6.70
CA ASP A 98 -3.98 -10.09 -6.54
C ASP A 98 -2.79 -9.17 -6.86
N GLY A 99 -1.98 -8.85 -5.85
CA GLY A 99 -0.81 -7.98 -5.99
C GLY A 99 0.35 -8.60 -6.76
N HIS A 100 0.19 -9.84 -7.23
CA HIS A 100 1.15 -10.53 -8.10
C HIS A 100 0.65 -10.70 -9.54
N ASP A 101 -0.55 -10.20 -9.86
CA ASP A 101 -1.13 -10.18 -11.20
C ASP A 101 -0.97 -8.78 -11.81
N PHE A 102 -0.05 -8.64 -12.77
CA PHE A 102 0.20 -7.36 -13.44
C PHE A 102 -1.03 -6.85 -14.19
N GLY A 103 -1.89 -7.73 -14.73
CA GLY A 103 -3.13 -7.33 -15.39
C GLY A 103 -4.07 -6.60 -14.43
N GLN A 104 -4.29 -7.20 -13.25
CA GLN A 104 -5.10 -6.59 -12.20
C GLN A 104 -4.48 -5.30 -11.65
N ILE A 105 -3.15 -5.25 -11.52
CA ILE A 105 -2.43 -4.05 -11.08
C ILE A 105 -2.69 -2.90 -12.06
N PHE A 106 -2.47 -3.09 -13.38
CA PHE A 106 -2.71 -2.06 -14.37
C PHE A 106 -4.17 -1.60 -14.40
N GLU A 107 -5.12 -2.55 -14.39
CA GLU A 107 -6.55 -2.23 -14.37
C GLU A 107 -6.94 -1.41 -13.11
N ALA A 108 -6.37 -1.75 -11.96
CA ALA A 108 -6.63 -1.02 -10.72
C ALA A 108 -6.11 0.43 -10.77
N PHE A 109 -4.94 0.67 -11.34
CA PHE A 109 -4.43 2.03 -11.53
C PHE A 109 -5.29 2.83 -12.51
N ASP A 110 -5.78 2.23 -13.59
CA ASP A 110 -6.69 2.89 -14.54
C ASP A 110 -8.01 3.25 -13.86
N LYS A 111 -8.61 2.33 -13.10
CA LYS A 111 -9.82 2.58 -12.30
C LYS A 111 -9.60 3.69 -11.26
N ALA A 112 -8.44 3.69 -10.59
CA ALA A 112 -8.08 4.74 -9.64
C ALA A 112 -7.95 6.10 -10.34
N ALA A 113 -7.37 6.16 -11.52
CA ALA A 113 -7.24 7.40 -12.31
C ALA A 113 -8.60 7.93 -12.78
N ALA A 114 -9.52 7.04 -13.12
CA ALA A 114 -10.87 7.39 -13.56
C ALA A 114 -11.80 7.83 -12.42
N CYS A 115 -11.54 7.39 -11.18
CA CYS A 115 -12.36 7.73 -10.01
C CYS A 115 -12.31 9.23 -9.73
N LYS A 116 -13.48 9.85 -9.52
CA LYS A 116 -13.63 11.28 -9.22
C LYS A 116 -14.38 11.48 -7.91
N GLY A 117 -14.02 12.56 -7.22
CA GLY A 117 -14.70 13.03 -6.03
C GLY A 117 -14.42 12.25 -4.75
N LYS A 118 -13.53 11.24 -4.77
CA LYS A 118 -13.08 10.51 -3.59
C LYS A 118 -11.69 9.90 -3.81
N PRO A 119 -10.88 9.73 -2.74
CA PRO A 119 -9.61 9.03 -2.82
C PRO A 119 -9.82 7.54 -3.13
N THR A 120 -8.79 6.91 -3.71
CA THR A 120 -8.78 5.47 -3.98
C THR A 120 -7.80 4.75 -3.06
N VAL A 121 -8.15 3.54 -2.65
CA VAL A 121 -7.21 2.57 -2.07
C VAL A 121 -7.25 1.28 -2.87
N ILE A 122 -6.08 0.80 -3.26
CA ILE A 122 -5.86 -0.52 -3.86
C ILE A 122 -5.32 -1.42 -2.76
N ILE A 123 -6.05 -2.47 -2.42
CA ILE A 123 -5.63 -3.47 -1.45
C ILE A 123 -5.09 -4.66 -2.24
N ALA A 124 -3.78 -4.76 -2.29
CA ALA A 124 -3.06 -5.77 -3.04
C ALA A 124 -2.74 -6.97 -2.14
N LYS A 125 -3.42 -8.10 -2.36
CA LYS A 125 -3.08 -9.33 -1.66
C LYS A 125 -1.78 -9.89 -2.20
N THR A 126 -0.79 -10.04 -1.33
CA THR A 126 0.56 -10.49 -1.70
C THR A 126 1.06 -11.60 -0.77
N ASN A 127 2.18 -12.20 -1.14
CA ASN A 127 2.96 -13.08 -0.30
C ASN A 127 4.35 -12.45 -0.09
N LYS A 128 4.72 -12.19 1.16
CA LYS A 128 6.07 -11.71 1.49
C LYS A 128 7.13 -12.72 1.00
N GLY A 129 8.14 -12.24 0.28
CA GLY A 129 9.24 -13.09 -0.22
C GLY A 129 8.83 -14.10 -1.30
N ARG A 130 7.73 -13.87 -2.04
CA ARG A 130 7.21 -14.78 -3.07
C ARG A 130 8.28 -15.21 -4.05
N GLY A 131 8.32 -16.52 -4.32
CA GLY A 131 9.22 -17.15 -5.28
C GLY A 131 10.58 -17.52 -4.70
N VAL A 132 10.87 -17.16 -3.44
CA VAL A 132 12.10 -17.55 -2.75
C VAL A 132 11.75 -18.44 -1.57
N SER A 133 12.10 -19.72 -1.66
CA SER A 133 11.63 -20.79 -0.77
C SER A 133 11.86 -20.52 0.72
N PHE A 134 13.00 -19.95 1.07
CA PHE A 134 13.39 -19.67 2.46
C PHE A 134 12.90 -18.29 2.98
N MET A 135 12.38 -17.42 2.09
CA MET A 135 11.85 -16.09 2.43
C MET A 135 10.33 -16.05 2.47
N GLN A 136 9.67 -16.87 1.63
CA GLN A 136 8.24 -16.80 1.43
C GLN A 136 7.48 -17.05 2.74
N ASP A 137 6.55 -16.13 3.04
CA ASP A 137 5.70 -16.14 4.23
C ASP A 137 6.47 -16.24 5.57
N ASN A 138 7.73 -15.79 5.58
CA ASN A 138 8.59 -15.83 6.75
C ASN A 138 8.84 -14.41 7.31
N PRO A 139 8.26 -14.06 8.49
CA PRO A 139 8.43 -12.74 9.10
C PRO A 139 9.88 -12.44 9.48
N GLY A 140 10.72 -13.46 9.71
CA GLY A 140 12.15 -13.30 10.02
C GLY A 140 12.95 -12.58 8.93
N TRP A 141 12.38 -12.40 7.72
CA TRP A 141 12.98 -11.64 6.63
C TRP A 141 12.49 -10.19 6.54
N HIS A 142 11.69 -9.73 7.49
CA HIS A 142 11.14 -8.37 7.45
C HIS A 142 12.23 -7.27 7.48
N GLY A 143 13.28 -7.46 8.23
CA GLY A 143 14.37 -6.47 8.36
C GLY A 143 15.76 -7.06 8.17
N LYS A 144 15.88 -8.20 7.49
CA LYS A 144 17.13 -8.92 7.28
C LYS A 144 17.57 -8.84 5.82
N ALA A 145 18.82 -8.43 5.58
CA ALA A 145 19.45 -8.57 4.27
C ALA A 145 19.97 -10.01 4.09
N PRO A 146 19.83 -10.61 2.88
CA PRO A 146 20.41 -11.91 2.60
C PRO A 146 21.94 -11.85 2.56
N LYS A 147 22.60 -12.91 2.99
CA LYS A 147 24.03 -13.12 2.74
C LYS A 147 24.25 -13.46 1.27
N GLU A 148 25.51 -13.47 0.81
CA GLU A 148 25.85 -13.69 -0.60
C GLU A 148 25.34 -15.05 -1.14
N ASP A 149 25.50 -16.11 -0.38
CA ASP A 149 25.00 -17.46 -0.72
C ASP A 149 23.46 -17.52 -0.75
N GLU A 150 22.81 -16.92 0.24
CA GLU A 150 21.35 -16.76 0.28
C GLU A 150 20.84 -15.93 -0.92
N ALA A 151 21.55 -14.85 -1.28
CA ALA A 151 21.21 -14.02 -2.44
C ALA A 151 21.36 -14.78 -3.76
N LYS A 152 22.45 -15.53 -3.95
CA LYS A 152 22.65 -16.40 -5.12
C LYS A 152 21.55 -17.44 -5.27
N GLN A 153 21.17 -18.09 -4.17
CA GLN A 153 20.06 -19.05 -4.17
C GLN A 153 18.74 -18.35 -4.57
N ALA A 154 18.44 -17.18 -3.98
CA ALA A 154 17.22 -16.45 -4.29
C ALA A 154 17.14 -16.04 -5.76
N VAL A 155 18.24 -15.55 -6.34
CA VAL A 155 18.32 -15.20 -7.78
C VAL A 155 18.08 -16.44 -8.65
N THR A 156 18.68 -17.58 -8.30
CA THR A 156 18.48 -18.85 -9.04
C THR A 156 17.04 -19.32 -8.96
N GLU A 157 16.41 -19.27 -7.79
CA GLU A 157 14.99 -19.67 -7.61
C GLU A 157 14.03 -18.77 -8.41
N LEU A 158 14.41 -17.49 -8.61
CA LEU A 158 13.65 -16.54 -9.43
C LEU A 158 13.96 -16.62 -10.94
N GLY A 159 14.80 -17.60 -11.36
CA GLY A 159 15.17 -17.80 -12.77
C GLY A 159 16.20 -16.81 -13.32
N GLY A 160 16.90 -16.09 -12.44
CA GLY A 160 17.99 -15.20 -12.81
C GLY A 160 19.36 -15.90 -12.79
N GLU A 161 20.37 -15.17 -13.30
CA GLU A 161 21.77 -15.55 -13.22
C GLU A 161 22.49 -14.57 -12.27
N TRP A 162 23.46 -15.09 -11.50
CA TRP A 162 24.25 -14.31 -10.55
C TRP A 162 25.57 -13.88 -11.15
#